data_39fd32a8b0aed33e9fc236c2b6b679af
#
_entry.id   39fd32a8b0aed33e9fc236c2b6b679af
#
_cell.length_a   1.000
_cell.length_b   1.000
_cell.length_c   1.000
_cell.angle_alpha   90.00
_cell.angle_beta   90.00
_cell.angle_gamma   90.00
#
_symmetry.space_group_name_H-M   'P 1'
#
loop_
_entity.id
_entity.type
_entity.pdbx_description
1 polymer ?
#
loop_
_entity_poly.entity_id
_entity_poly.type
_entity_poly.pdbx_seq_one_letter_code
_entity_poly.pdbx_strand_id
1 'polypeptide(L)'
;MNAVITHGKPVGESILQGEGAGPGPTSSSLLSDLLSILRGNVKYPFGLASNKRKSIKPFNYENYINSLYLRFEVNDKPGVLSSITNRLAKYKISIKRIIQTPDKKNKRATIVIITHKTKEINIRNCLSIFKKKQNILKFPTLIRLYN
;
A
#
# COMPACT_ATOMS: atom_id res chain seq x y z
N MET A 1 11.49 -4.57 11.37
CA MET A 1 10.41 -4.56 12.34
C MET A 1 9.08 -4.45 11.59
N ASN A 2 8.07 -5.25 11.96
CA ASN A 2 6.73 -5.24 11.35
C ASN A 2 5.72 -4.73 12.38
N ALA A 3 4.60 -4.16 11.89
CA ALA A 3 3.51 -3.72 12.74
C ALA A 3 2.16 -4.07 12.11
N VAL A 4 1.20 -4.42 12.96
CA VAL A 4 -0.21 -4.60 12.59
C VAL A 4 -1.03 -3.65 13.43
N ILE A 5 -1.76 -2.76 12.78
CA ILE A 5 -2.64 -1.79 13.43
C ILE A 5 -4.07 -2.22 13.13
N THR A 6 -4.86 -2.39 14.17
CA THR A 6 -6.28 -2.75 14.07
C THR A 6 -7.14 -1.69 14.74
N HIS A 7 -8.26 -1.34 14.11
CA HIS A 7 -9.26 -0.48 14.68
C HIS A 7 -10.55 -1.26 14.87
N GLY A 8 -11.06 -1.28 16.08
CA GLY A 8 -12.29 -2.01 16.41
C GLY A 8 -13.20 -1.26 17.35
N LYS A 9 -14.48 -1.62 17.37
CA LYS A 9 -15.44 -1.14 18.38
C LYS A 9 -15.84 -2.31 19.28
N PRO A 10 -15.80 -2.16 20.60
CA PRO A 10 -15.48 -0.95 21.39
C PRO A 10 -13.98 -0.77 21.71
N VAL A 11 -13.08 -1.67 21.28
CA VAL A 11 -11.67 -1.72 21.70
C VAL A 11 -10.83 -0.49 21.27
N GLY A 12 -11.26 0.25 20.23
CA GLY A 12 -10.47 1.35 19.69
C GLY A 12 -9.31 0.88 18.79
N GLU A 13 -8.18 1.54 18.89
CA GLU A 13 -6.96 1.19 18.20
C GLU A 13 -6.11 0.21 19.02
N SER A 14 -5.58 -0.81 18.35
CA SER A 14 -4.62 -1.76 18.91
C SER A 14 -3.45 -1.91 17.94
N ILE A 15 -2.23 -1.85 18.47
CA ILE A 15 -0.98 -1.94 17.72
C ILE A 15 -0.19 -3.14 18.24
N LEU A 16 0.15 -4.05 17.32
CA LEU A 16 1.08 -5.14 17.56
C LEU A 16 2.34 -4.88 16.73
N GLN A 17 3.48 -4.80 17.40
CA GLN A 17 4.76 -4.51 16.76
C GLN A 17 5.82 -5.52 17.21
N GLY A 18 6.63 -5.98 16.26
CA GLY A 18 7.71 -6.91 16.55
C GLY A 18 8.58 -7.22 15.35
N GLU A 19 9.61 -7.99 15.59
CA GLU A 19 10.45 -8.55 14.53
C GLU A 19 9.68 -9.65 13.79
N GLY A 20 9.60 -9.53 12.46
CA GLY A 20 8.83 -10.47 11.63
C GLY A 20 9.67 -11.60 11.03
N ALA A 21 11.01 -11.51 11.09
CA ALA A 21 11.91 -12.49 10.50
C ALA A 21 13.20 -12.60 11.31
N GLY A 22 13.90 -13.72 11.12
CA GLY A 22 15.17 -14.02 11.80
C GLY A 22 15.09 -15.28 12.64
N PRO A 23 16.24 -15.93 12.92
CA PRO A 23 16.27 -17.20 13.65
C PRO A 23 15.75 -17.06 15.10
N GLY A 24 16.08 -15.97 15.80
CA GLY A 24 15.62 -15.72 17.17
C GLY A 24 14.12 -15.57 17.28
N PRO A 25 13.48 -14.59 16.63
CA PRO A 25 12.04 -14.39 16.67
C PRO A 25 11.24 -15.62 16.22
N THR A 26 11.71 -16.31 15.17
CA THR A 26 11.04 -17.51 14.65
C THR A 26 11.12 -18.68 15.65
N SER A 27 12.29 -18.94 16.21
CA SER A 27 12.47 -19.99 17.22
C SER A 27 11.64 -19.73 18.47
N SER A 28 11.63 -18.49 18.95
CA SER A 28 10.85 -18.07 20.12
C SER A 28 9.35 -18.31 19.91
N SER A 29 8.84 -17.95 18.72
CA SER A 29 7.42 -18.14 18.38
C SER A 29 7.06 -19.63 18.32
N LEU A 30 7.88 -20.45 17.64
CA LEU A 30 7.65 -21.90 17.55
C LEU A 30 7.67 -22.58 18.91
N LEU A 31 8.63 -22.24 19.79
CA LEU A 31 8.70 -22.78 21.13
C LEU A 31 7.52 -22.35 22.00
N SER A 32 7.09 -21.09 21.88
CA SER A 32 5.91 -20.59 22.59
C SER A 32 4.64 -21.35 22.19
N ASP A 33 4.44 -21.60 20.91
CA ASP A 33 3.29 -22.34 20.41
C ASP A 33 3.34 -23.80 20.83
N LEU A 34 4.50 -24.46 20.74
CA LEU A 34 4.70 -25.83 21.18
C LEU A 34 4.41 -25.98 22.68
N LEU A 35 4.96 -25.10 23.51
CA LEU A 35 4.74 -25.11 24.95
C LEU A 35 3.26 -24.87 25.30
N SER A 36 2.58 -23.98 24.55
CA SER A 36 1.15 -23.73 24.72
C SER A 36 0.31 -24.97 24.43
N ILE A 37 0.64 -25.73 23.38
CA ILE A 37 -0.01 -27.00 23.04
C ILE A 37 0.22 -28.04 24.13
N LEU A 38 1.48 -28.21 24.58
CA LEU A 38 1.84 -29.17 25.60
C LEU A 38 1.17 -28.88 26.96
N ARG A 39 0.91 -27.63 27.27
CA ARG A 39 0.17 -27.20 28.48
C ARG A 39 -1.34 -27.30 28.34
N GLY A 40 -1.85 -27.78 27.21
CA GLY A 40 -3.29 -27.88 26.93
C GLY A 40 -3.97 -26.52 26.67
N ASN A 41 -3.21 -25.46 26.45
CA ASN A 41 -3.74 -24.12 26.17
C ASN A 41 -4.21 -23.97 24.71
N VAL A 42 -4.89 -24.97 24.17
CA VAL A 42 -5.44 -24.89 22.81
C VAL A 42 -6.75 -24.12 22.85
N LYS A 43 -6.70 -22.87 22.38
CA LYS A 43 -7.90 -22.02 22.27
C LYS A 43 -8.31 -21.90 20.80
N TYR A 44 -9.62 -21.92 20.56
CA TYR A 44 -10.13 -21.59 19.24
C TYR A 44 -9.78 -20.14 18.88
N PRO A 45 -9.22 -19.86 17.68
CA PRO A 45 -9.06 -18.51 17.20
C PRO A 45 -10.39 -17.74 17.30
N PHE A 46 -10.38 -16.55 17.85
CA PHE A 46 -11.57 -15.71 18.11
C PHE A 46 -12.62 -16.35 19.05
N GLY A 47 -12.23 -17.34 19.87
CA GLY A 47 -13.12 -17.99 20.83
C GLY A 47 -14.24 -18.83 20.21
N LEU A 48 -14.22 -19.08 18.90
CA LEU A 48 -15.25 -19.82 18.17
C LEU A 48 -14.68 -20.96 17.34
N ALA A 49 -15.34 -22.11 17.36
CA ALA A 49 -15.03 -23.23 16.48
C ALA A 49 -15.20 -22.82 15.00
N SER A 50 -14.42 -23.46 14.10
CA SER A 50 -14.36 -23.07 12.67
C SER A 50 -15.74 -23.14 11.99
N ASN A 51 -16.57 -24.13 12.33
CA ASN A 51 -17.92 -24.31 11.80
C ASN A 51 -18.94 -23.24 12.28
N LYS A 52 -18.63 -22.53 13.36
CA LYS A 52 -19.46 -21.44 13.90
C LYS A 52 -19.02 -20.05 13.40
N ARG A 53 -17.90 -19.97 12.67
CA ARG A 53 -17.41 -18.71 12.12
C ARG A 53 -18.13 -18.35 10.83
N LYS A 54 -18.56 -17.10 10.70
CA LYS A 54 -19.15 -16.58 9.47
C LYS A 54 -18.06 -16.13 8.52
N SER A 55 -18.16 -16.50 7.25
CA SER A 55 -17.31 -15.93 6.21
C SER A 55 -17.70 -14.47 5.96
N ILE A 56 -16.72 -13.59 5.98
CA ILE A 56 -16.91 -12.18 5.61
C ILE A 56 -16.49 -12.04 4.14
N LYS A 57 -17.39 -11.45 3.33
CA LYS A 57 -17.04 -11.12 1.95
C LYS A 57 -15.91 -10.10 1.94
N PRO A 58 -14.85 -10.28 1.12
CA PRO A 58 -13.82 -9.29 0.96
C PRO A 58 -14.41 -7.94 0.55
N PHE A 59 -13.87 -6.87 1.10
CA PHE A 59 -14.26 -5.52 0.69
C PHE A 59 -13.87 -5.28 -0.78
N ASN A 60 -14.81 -4.72 -1.57
CA ASN A 60 -14.46 -4.27 -2.91
C ASN A 60 -13.62 -3.00 -2.83
N TYR A 61 -12.30 -3.15 -2.89
CA TYR A 61 -11.34 -2.07 -2.76
C TYR A 61 -11.37 -1.06 -3.91
N GLU A 62 -12.03 -1.33 -5.04
CA GLU A 62 -12.15 -0.40 -6.18
C GLU A 62 -12.82 0.92 -5.78
N ASN A 63 -13.77 0.85 -4.84
CA ASN A 63 -14.46 2.00 -4.30
C ASN A 63 -13.74 2.65 -3.11
N TYR A 64 -12.61 2.09 -2.68
CA TYR A 64 -11.86 2.63 -1.58
C TYR A 64 -11.29 4.01 -1.92
N ILE A 65 -11.39 4.95 -1.00
CA ILE A 65 -11.00 6.35 -1.20
C ILE A 65 -9.81 6.65 -0.33
N ASN A 66 -8.66 6.95 -0.96
CA ASN A 66 -7.40 7.27 -0.29
C ASN A 66 -6.64 8.38 -0.99
N SER A 67 -5.75 9.03 -0.23
CA SER A 67 -4.63 9.77 -0.81
C SER A 67 -3.53 8.79 -1.24
N LEU A 68 -2.82 9.10 -2.29
CA LEU A 68 -1.84 8.21 -2.90
C LEU A 68 -0.50 8.92 -3.07
N TYR A 69 0.58 8.17 -2.85
CA TYR A 69 1.92 8.52 -3.25
C TYR A 69 2.23 7.82 -4.57
N LEU A 70 2.62 8.57 -5.58
CA LEU A 70 3.01 8.08 -6.88
C LEU A 70 4.45 8.52 -7.17
N ARG A 71 5.30 7.57 -7.59
CA ARG A 71 6.65 7.89 -8.03
C ARG A 71 6.86 7.42 -9.46
N PHE A 72 7.25 8.37 -10.31
CA PHE A 72 7.57 8.15 -11.72
C PHE A 72 9.07 8.33 -11.93
N GLU A 73 9.70 7.40 -12.64
CA GLU A 73 11.04 7.56 -13.19
C GLU A 73 10.89 7.87 -14.69
N VAL A 74 11.36 9.02 -15.10
CA VAL A 74 11.09 9.56 -16.44
C VAL A 74 12.35 10.09 -17.11
N ASN A 75 12.33 10.24 -18.44
CA ASN A 75 13.30 11.05 -19.14
C ASN A 75 13.05 12.53 -18.80
N ASP A 76 14.13 13.26 -18.46
CA ASP A 76 14.01 14.69 -18.15
C ASP A 76 13.92 15.51 -19.44
N LYS A 77 12.68 15.65 -19.93
CA LYS A 77 12.35 16.36 -21.18
C LYS A 77 11.14 17.27 -20.99
N PRO A 78 11.09 18.40 -21.71
CA PRO A 78 9.89 19.25 -21.74
C PRO A 78 8.64 18.45 -22.09
N GLY A 79 7.50 18.75 -21.45
CA GLY A 79 6.21 18.12 -21.70
C GLY A 79 5.94 16.80 -20.97
N VAL A 80 6.96 16.16 -20.38
CA VAL A 80 6.74 14.88 -19.66
C VAL A 80 5.86 15.07 -18.44
N LEU A 81 6.15 16.06 -17.61
CA LEU A 81 5.31 16.39 -16.44
C LEU A 81 3.88 16.75 -16.88
N SER A 82 3.73 17.61 -17.89
CA SER A 82 2.42 17.97 -18.45
C SER A 82 1.63 16.73 -18.92
N SER A 83 2.29 15.80 -19.59
CA SER A 83 1.66 14.54 -20.01
C SER A 83 1.14 13.70 -18.84
N ILE A 84 1.87 13.67 -17.72
CA ILE A 84 1.46 12.94 -16.50
C ILE A 84 0.28 13.65 -15.84
N THR A 85 0.38 14.96 -15.62
CA THR A 85 -0.67 15.73 -14.93
C THR A 85 -1.97 15.78 -15.71
N ASN A 86 -1.92 15.94 -17.03
CA ASN A 86 -3.10 15.88 -17.90
C ASN A 86 -3.82 14.53 -17.82
N ARG A 87 -3.08 13.43 -17.65
CA ARG A 87 -3.70 12.11 -17.46
C ARG A 87 -4.36 11.98 -16.11
N LEU A 88 -3.68 12.40 -15.04
CA LEU A 88 -4.29 12.42 -13.72
C LEU A 88 -5.59 13.22 -13.73
N ALA A 89 -5.58 14.40 -14.37
CA ALA A 89 -6.77 15.24 -14.53
C ALA A 89 -7.91 14.53 -15.29
N LYS A 90 -7.58 13.84 -16.41
CA LYS A 90 -8.56 13.06 -17.20
C LYS A 90 -9.28 12.00 -16.35
N TYR A 91 -8.59 11.41 -15.38
CA TYR A 91 -9.17 10.43 -14.44
C TYR A 91 -9.68 11.06 -13.13
N LYS A 92 -9.86 12.40 -13.11
CA LYS A 92 -10.38 13.16 -11.96
C LYS A 92 -9.53 12.96 -10.69
N ILE A 93 -8.20 12.83 -10.86
CA ILE A 93 -7.26 12.71 -9.77
C ILE A 93 -6.63 14.07 -9.52
N SER A 94 -6.99 14.69 -8.41
CA SER A 94 -6.46 15.99 -8.00
C SER A 94 -5.12 15.82 -7.26
N ILE A 95 -4.19 16.74 -7.53
CA ILE A 95 -2.83 16.70 -7.01
C ILE A 95 -2.72 17.63 -5.81
N LYS A 96 -2.21 17.09 -4.68
CA LYS A 96 -1.92 17.86 -3.46
C LYS A 96 -0.49 18.43 -3.46
N ARG A 97 0.47 17.64 -3.96
CA ARG A 97 1.89 18.03 -3.99
C ARG A 97 2.61 17.35 -5.15
N ILE A 98 3.53 18.07 -5.76
CA ILE A 98 4.48 17.54 -6.75
C ILE A 98 5.90 17.93 -6.32
N ILE A 99 6.82 16.98 -6.45
CA ILE A 99 8.25 17.18 -6.28
C ILE A 99 8.94 16.55 -7.48
N GLN A 100 9.76 17.32 -8.20
CA GLN A 100 10.60 16.79 -9.27
C GLN A 100 12.06 16.92 -8.87
N THR A 101 12.79 15.83 -8.93
CA THR A 101 14.22 15.76 -8.64
C THR A 101 14.95 15.32 -9.90
N PRO A 102 15.71 16.21 -10.56
CA PRO A 102 16.46 15.85 -11.76
C PRO A 102 17.72 15.05 -11.43
N ASP A 103 18.01 14.05 -12.25
CA ASP A 103 19.29 13.36 -12.33
C ASP A 103 20.04 13.84 -13.58
N LYS A 104 20.88 14.85 -13.39
CA LYS A 104 21.62 15.51 -14.48
C LYS A 104 22.57 14.56 -15.22
N LYS A 105 23.15 13.56 -14.52
CA LYS A 105 24.11 12.61 -15.13
C LYS A 105 23.43 11.72 -16.17
N ASN A 106 22.20 11.28 -15.89
CA ASN A 106 21.50 10.32 -16.73
C ASN A 106 20.40 10.94 -17.61
N LYS A 107 20.26 12.27 -17.63
CA LYS A 107 19.14 12.97 -18.31
C LYS A 107 17.77 12.41 -17.93
N ARG A 108 17.59 12.07 -16.65
CA ARG A 108 16.38 11.49 -16.05
C ARG A 108 15.87 12.38 -14.94
N ALA A 109 14.63 12.18 -14.55
CA ALA A 109 14.06 12.80 -13.37
C ALA A 109 13.17 11.82 -12.61
N THR A 110 13.15 11.98 -11.30
CA THR A 110 12.15 11.35 -10.43
C THR A 110 11.05 12.37 -10.15
N ILE A 111 9.81 12.03 -10.47
CA ILE A 111 8.63 12.85 -10.18
C ILE A 111 7.82 12.14 -9.11
N VAL A 112 7.68 12.76 -7.95
CA VAL A 112 6.83 12.32 -6.85
C VAL A 112 5.56 13.15 -6.83
N ILE A 113 4.42 12.48 -6.81
CA ILE A 113 3.10 13.12 -6.75
C ILE A 113 2.34 12.57 -5.55
N ILE A 114 1.83 13.47 -4.70
CA ILE A 114 0.86 13.14 -3.66
C ILE A 114 -0.49 13.65 -4.12
N THR A 115 -1.50 12.77 -4.13
CA THR A 115 -2.85 13.13 -4.56
C THR A 115 -3.71 13.56 -3.39
N HIS A 116 -4.79 14.30 -3.66
CA HIS A 116 -5.94 14.35 -2.79
C HIS A 116 -6.64 12.98 -2.76
N LYS A 117 -7.61 12.80 -1.85
CA LYS A 117 -8.41 11.56 -1.76
C LYS A 117 -9.08 11.27 -3.11
N THR A 118 -8.88 10.07 -3.62
CA THR A 118 -9.44 9.58 -4.89
C THR A 118 -9.84 8.12 -4.77
N LYS A 119 -10.77 7.67 -5.63
CA LYS A 119 -11.16 6.26 -5.70
C LYS A 119 -10.03 5.40 -6.27
N GLU A 120 -9.83 4.21 -5.73
CA GLU A 120 -8.83 3.25 -6.20
C GLU A 120 -9.01 2.92 -7.69
N ILE A 121 -10.24 2.78 -8.18
CA ILE A 121 -10.51 2.48 -9.58
C ILE A 121 -9.99 3.59 -10.51
N ASN A 122 -10.06 4.86 -10.12
CA ASN A 122 -9.60 5.97 -10.94
C ASN A 122 -8.09 5.89 -11.15
N ILE A 123 -7.32 5.63 -10.10
CA ILE A 123 -5.86 5.53 -10.22
C ILE A 123 -5.43 4.28 -10.98
N ARG A 124 -6.10 3.14 -10.80
CA ARG A 124 -5.81 1.91 -11.56
C ARG A 124 -5.99 2.13 -13.05
N ASN A 125 -7.12 2.71 -13.45
CA ASN A 125 -7.41 3.03 -14.84
C ASN A 125 -6.40 4.05 -15.40
N CYS A 126 -6.01 5.04 -14.60
CA CYS A 126 -4.97 6.00 -14.98
C CYS A 126 -3.61 5.30 -15.19
N LEU A 127 -3.17 4.46 -14.25
CA LEU A 127 -1.87 3.83 -14.30
C LEU A 127 -1.75 2.76 -15.40
N SER A 128 -2.83 2.06 -15.74
CA SER A 128 -2.81 1.04 -16.78
C SER A 128 -2.31 1.57 -18.14
N ILE A 129 -2.53 2.85 -18.40
CA ILE A 129 -2.14 3.51 -19.66
C ILE A 129 -0.64 3.85 -19.68
N PHE A 130 0.02 3.96 -18.51
CA PHE A 130 1.44 4.26 -18.45
C PHE A 130 2.35 3.06 -18.81
N LYS A 131 1.81 1.84 -18.90
CA LYS A 131 2.56 0.63 -19.27
C LYS A 131 3.24 0.68 -20.65
N LYS A 132 2.87 1.61 -21.53
CA LYS A 132 3.33 1.67 -22.94
C LYS A 132 3.92 3.01 -23.37
N LYS A 133 4.38 3.89 -22.47
CA LYS A 133 4.86 5.22 -22.88
C LYS A 133 6.36 5.37 -22.90
N GLN A 134 6.84 5.95 -23.99
CA GLN A 134 8.25 6.15 -24.39
C GLN A 134 9.11 6.95 -23.40
N ASN A 135 8.50 7.83 -22.58
CA ASN A 135 9.23 8.71 -21.67
C ASN A 135 9.14 8.28 -20.19
N ILE A 136 8.44 7.20 -19.89
CA ILE A 136 8.33 6.62 -18.54
C ILE A 136 9.19 5.36 -18.53
N LEU A 137 10.24 5.37 -17.72
CA LEU A 137 11.28 4.35 -17.72
C LEU A 137 10.83 3.06 -17.04
N LYS A 138 9.97 3.19 -16.01
CA LYS A 138 9.42 2.05 -15.26
C LYS A 138 7.95 2.29 -14.95
N PHE A 139 7.24 1.20 -14.69
CA PHE A 139 5.88 1.31 -14.19
C PHE A 139 5.87 2.11 -12.87
N PRO A 140 5.00 3.10 -12.70
CA PRO A 140 5.00 3.96 -11.52
C PRO A 140 4.81 3.19 -10.22
N THR A 141 5.60 3.55 -9.19
CA THR A 141 5.38 3.04 -7.85
C THR A 141 4.16 3.73 -7.24
N LEU A 142 3.25 2.94 -6.68
CA LEU A 142 2.06 3.44 -5.99
C LEU A 142 2.08 2.97 -4.54
N ILE A 143 1.89 3.90 -3.60
CA ILE A 143 1.71 3.62 -2.18
C ILE A 143 0.45 4.33 -1.70
N ARG A 144 -0.41 3.61 -1.00
CA ARG A 144 -1.60 4.18 -0.37
C ARG A 144 -1.19 4.86 0.92
N LEU A 145 -1.66 6.11 1.11
CA LEU A 145 -1.39 6.87 2.32
C LEU A 145 -2.56 6.67 3.28
N TYR A 146 -2.22 6.24 4.48
CA TYR A 146 -3.18 6.20 5.58
C TYR A 146 -3.29 7.60 6.18
N ASN A 147 -4.51 8.14 6.24
CA ASN A 147 -4.85 9.44 6.85
C ASN A 147 -5.89 9.24 7.94
#